data_529a53d4582380ee56b3d499937181db
#
_entry.id   529a53d4582380ee56b3d499937181db
#
_cell.length_a   1.000
_cell.length_b   1.000
_cell.length_c   1.000
_cell.angle_alpha   90.00
_cell.angle_beta   90.00
_cell.angle_gamma   90.00
#
_symmetry.space_group_name_H-M   'P 1'
#
loop_
_entity.id
_entity.type
_entity.pdbx_description
1 polymer ?
#
loop_
_entity_poly.entity_id
_entity_poly.type
_entity_poly.pdbx_seq_one_letter_code
_entity_poly.pdbx_strand_id
1 'polypeptide(L)'
;MPLSPDDFIAELWTIARQVPMIEHPWFKGIIEHRWTREQIVLGEVQHYLRVRTNPIFFGYIAVNAVSEKQYGLMEVVLDNFMEELGGERTHVDIMLQMLEEAGISRAEADAADAAPGTTAAIEMIVGGCQRRSALEGLALLSFVEDQHGGASGVAAQVYRSLIGHYGFSPRAAETYQIHAEQDEGHGGRQIDAIRRFAVTDSLQEKVRQAVQLGVNAFNFEWDGHVQAMTGVREHWAGVGALALRQPTGAGHGPSLRSAKT
;
A
#
# COMPACT_ATOMS: atom_id res chain seq x y z
N MET A 1 -14.33 9.26 -24.35
CA MET A 1 -15.27 9.82 -23.34
C MET A 1 -14.98 9.14 -22.02
N PRO A 2 -15.01 9.89 -20.89
CA PRO A 2 -14.76 9.28 -19.58
C PRO A 2 -15.80 8.19 -19.29
N LEU A 3 -15.39 7.19 -18.52
CA LEU A 3 -16.31 6.20 -17.98
C LEU A 3 -17.24 6.87 -16.95
N SER A 4 -18.41 6.26 -16.72
CA SER A 4 -19.22 6.66 -15.58
C SER A 4 -18.41 6.47 -14.27
N PRO A 5 -18.71 7.23 -13.20
CA PRO A 5 -17.96 7.10 -11.95
C PRO A 5 -17.91 5.66 -11.42
N ASP A 6 -19.01 4.92 -11.47
CA ASP A 6 -19.07 3.55 -10.95
C ASP A 6 -18.33 2.55 -11.86
N ASP A 7 -18.45 2.67 -13.20
CA ASP A 7 -17.68 1.84 -14.12
C ASP A 7 -16.17 2.10 -13.97
N PHE A 8 -15.78 3.35 -13.70
CA PHE A 8 -14.40 3.70 -13.49
C PHE A 8 -13.85 3.09 -12.19
N ILE A 9 -14.58 3.17 -11.09
CA ILE A 9 -14.17 2.51 -9.84
C ILE A 9 -14.07 0.99 -10.03
N ALA A 10 -15.02 0.38 -10.75
CA ALA A 10 -14.95 -1.06 -11.05
C ALA A 10 -13.70 -1.43 -11.87
N GLU A 11 -13.30 -0.57 -12.83
CA GLU A 11 -12.06 -0.75 -13.58
C GLU A 11 -10.83 -0.66 -12.66
N LEU A 12 -10.78 0.31 -11.74
CA LEU A 12 -9.67 0.47 -10.80
C LEU A 12 -9.53 -0.75 -9.87
N TRP A 13 -10.65 -1.31 -9.42
CA TRP A 13 -10.64 -2.59 -8.69
C TRP A 13 -10.08 -3.74 -9.51
N THR A 14 -10.29 -3.76 -10.82
CA THR A 14 -9.69 -4.77 -11.70
C THR A 14 -8.15 -4.65 -11.73
N ILE A 15 -7.62 -3.43 -11.64
CA ILE A 15 -6.18 -3.19 -11.51
C ILE A 15 -5.68 -3.69 -10.13
N ALA A 16 -6.35 -3.29 -9.06
CA ALA A 16 -5.94 -3.65 -7.70
C ALA A 16 -5.94 -5.18 -7.47
N ARG A 17 -6.90 -5.89 -8.04
CA ARG A 17 -7.02 -7.36 -7.93
C ARG A 17 -5.97 -8.15 -8.72
N GLN A 18 -5.09 -7.51 -9.48
CA GLN A 18 -3.94 -8.19 -10.08
C GLN A 18 -2.91 -8.62 -9.02
N VAL A 19 -2.88 -7.92 -7.89
CA VAL A 19 -2.02 -8.21 -6.74
C VAL A 19 -2.90 -8.28 -5.48
N PRO A 20 -3.70 -9.34 -5.33
CA PRO A 20 -4.56 -9.48 -4.16
C PRO A 20 -3.70 -9.77 -2.93
N MET A 21 -3.85 -8.94 -1.91
CA MET A 21 -3.09 -9.01 -0.65
C MET A 21 -3.17 -10.40 -0.02
N ILE A 22 -4.35 -11.00 -0.01
CA ILE A 22 -4.59 -12.32 0.60
C ILE A 22 -3.76 -13.44 -0.02
N GLU A 23 -3.38 -13.32 -1.30
CA GLU A 23 -2.60 -14.31 -2.03
C GLU A 23 -1.09 -14.05 -1.96
N HIS A 24 -0.68 -12.86 -1.50
CA HIS A 24 0.73 -12.56 -1.36
C HIS A 24 1.41 -13.50 -0.34
N PRO A 25 2.62 -14.04 -0.63
CA PRO A 25 3.32 -14.99 0.24
C PRO A 25 3.45 -14.54 1.69
N TRP A 26 3.61 -13.24 1.95
CA TRP A 26 3.65 -12.67 3.30
C TRP A 26 2.38 -12.99 4.09
N PHE A 27 1.23 -12.48 3.65
CA PHE A 27 -0.04 -12.63 4.35
C PHE A 27 -0.53 -14.07 4.34
N LYS A 28 -0.45 -14.73 3.18
CA LYS A 28 -0.81 -16.13 3.05
C LYS A 28 0.01 -17.03 3.97
N GLY A 29 1.31 -16.75 4.10
CA GLY A 29 2.19 -17.49 4.99
C GLY A 29 1.87 -17.31 6.47
N ILE A 30 1.43 -16.11 6.90
CA ILE A 30 0.94 -15.87 8.27
C ILE A 30 -0.37 -16.64 8.50
N ILE A 31 -1.34 -16.50 7.59
CA ILE A 31 -2.67 -17.10 7.72
C ILE A 31 -2.61 -18.63 7.68
N GLU A 32 -1.78 -19.20 6.84
CA GLU A 32 -1.58 -20.65 6.72
C GLU A 32 -0.52 -21.20 7.70
N HIS A 33 0.00 -20.38 8.61
CA HIS A 33 0.96 -20.74 9.64
C HIS A 33 2.27 -21.32 9.11
N ARG A 34 2.78 -20.78 7.99
CA ARG A 34 4.02 -21.24 7.33
C ARG A 34 5.29 -20.56 7.84
N TRP A 35 5.14 -19.41 8.49
CA TRP A 35 6.25 -18.64 9.04
C TRP A 35 6.47 -18.96 10.51
N THR A 36 7.66 -18.70 11.03
CA THR A 36 7.90 -18.69 12.49
C THR A 36 7.58 -17.32 13.07
N ARG A 37 7.42 -17.23 14.39
CA ARG A 37 7.23 -15.95 15.09
C ARG A 37 8.38 -14.99 14.81
N GLU A 38 9.62 -15.46 14.83
CA GLU A 38 10.83 -14.68 14.58
C GLU A 38 10.85 -14.14 13.15
N GLN A 39 10.46 -14.95 12.18
CA GLN A 39 10.33 -14.52 10.78
C GLN A 39 9.31 -13.41 10.63
N ILE A 40 8.14 -13.53 11.28
CA ILE A 40 7.12 -12.49 11.28
C ILE A 40 7.68 -11.18 11.85
N VAL A 41 8.39 -11.23 12.97
CA VAL A 41 9.01 -10.03 13.56
C VAL A 41 9.97 -9.35 12.60
N LEU A 42 10.79 -10.10 11.85
CA LEU A 42 11.69 -9.53 10.84
C LEU A 42 10.92 -8.84 9.70
N GLY A 43 9.80 -9.42 9.28
CA GLY A 43 8.90 -8.79 8.30
C GLY A 43 8.25 -7.52 8.85
N GLU A 44 7.79 -7.54 10.10
CA GLU A 44 7.17 -6.37 10.75
C GLU A 44 8.16 -5.22 10.99
N VAL A 45 9.47 -5.48 11.13
CA VAL A 45 10.48 -4.41 11.07
C VAL A 45 10.40 -3.68 9.73
N GLN A 46 10.23 -4.39 8.62
CA GLN A 46 10.10 -3.77 7.28
C GLN A 46 8.80 -2.98 7.17
N HIS A 47 7.71 -3.50 7.71
CA HIS A 47 6.44 -2.81 7.79
C HIS A 47 6.57 -1.49 8.58
N TYR A 48 7.20 -1.55 9.76
CA TYR A 48 7.50 -0.36 10.57
C TYR A 48 8.31 0.69 9.79
N LEU A 49 9.35 0.28 9.07
CA LEU A 49 10.18 1.19 8.26
C LEU A 49 9.36 1.91 7.17
N ARG A 50 8.34 1.28 6.62
CA ARG A 50 7.45 1.90 5.65
C ARG A 50 6.41 2.79 6.35
N VAL A 51 5.71 2.29 7.39
CA VAL A 51 4.63 3.02 8.07
C VAL A 51 5.11 4.34 8.65
N ARG A 52 6.33 4.42 9.16
CA ARG A 52 6.90 5.69 9.66
C ARG A 52 7.00 6.78 8.58
N THR A 53 6.80 6.45 7.30
CA THR A 53 6.76 7.42 6.20
C THR A 53 5.34 7.92 5.90
N ASN A 54 4.28 7.35 6.50
CA ASN A 54 2.89 7.74 6.25
C ASN A 54 2.65 9.25 6.41
N PRO A 55 3.12 9.90 7.48
CA PRO A 55 2.93 11.34 7.63
C PRO A 55 3.58 12.16 6.51
N ILE A 56 4.67 11.66 5.93
CA ILE A 56 5.41 12.36 4.88
C ILE A 56 4.59 12.38 3.59
N PHE A 57 4.06 11.26 3.16
CA PHE A 57 3.32 11.22 1.90
C PHE A 57 1.94 11.87 2.02
N PHE A 58 1.22 11.75 3.15
CA PHE A 58 -0.01 12.53 3.37
C PHE A 58 0.27 14.03 3.41
N GLY A 59 1.39 14.46 4.00
CA GLY A 59 1.83 15.84 3.95
C GLY A 59 2.04 16.35 2.52
N TYR A 60 2.66 15.57 1.64
CA TYR A 60 2.80 15.93 0.23
C TYR A 60 1.45 16.02 -0.50
N ILE A 61 0.54 15.07 -0.28
CA ILE A 61 -0.80 15.12 -0.88
C ILE A 61 -1.55 16.38 -0.41
N ALA A 62 -1.45 16.72 0.88
CA ALA A 62 -2.06 17.94 1.41
C ALA A 62 -1.51 19.22 0.77
N VAL A 63 -0.18 19.33 0.63
CA VAL A 63 0.47 20.48 -0.04
C VAL A 63 0.02 20.55 -1.51
N ASN A 64 -0.06 19.45 -2.22
CA ASN A 64 -0.51 19.39 -3.60
C ASN A 64 -1.99 19.83 -3.70
N ALA A 65 -2.87 19.36 -2.82
CA ALA A 65 -4.28 19.74 -2.79
C ALA A 65 -4.46 21.27 -2.63
N VAL A 66 -3.68 21.89 -1.73
CA VAL A 66 -3.70 23.35 -1.54
C VAL A 66 -3.18 24.08 -2.79
N SER A 67 -2.06 23.61 -3.36
CA SER A 67 -1.44 24.21 -4.54
C SER A 67 -2.36 24.16 -5.77
N GLU A 68 -3.13 23.09 -5.88
CA GLU A 68 -4.11 22.85 -6.96
C GLU A 68 -5.48 23.48 -6.67
N LYS A 69 -5.66 24.09 -5.49
CA LYS A 69 -6.96 24.62 -5.00
C LYS A 69 -8.06 23.56 -4.93
N GLN A 70 -7.69 22.31 -4.68
CA GLN A 70 -8.59 21.15 -4.53
C GLN A 70 -9.03 20.99 -3.06
N TYR A 71 -9.70 21.99 -2.52
CA TYR A 71 -10.05 22.02 -1.08
C TYR A 71 -10.95 20.87 -0.65
N GLY A 72 -11.80 20.33 -1.54
CA GLY A 72 -12.61 19.15 -1.23
C GLY A 72 -11.81 17.86 -1.11
N LEU A 73 -10.63 17.76 -1.74
CA LEU A 73 -9.67 16.67 -1.52
C LEU A 73 -8.87 16.90 -0.24
N MET A 74 -8.59 18.16 0.10
CA MET A 74 -7.84 18.52 1.31
C MET A 74 -8.53 18.00 2.59
N GLU A 75 -9.87 18.06 2.66
CA GLU A 75 -10.63 17.53 3.81
C GLU A 75 -10.36 16.02 4.00
N VAL A 76 -10.46 15.24 2.93
CA VAL A 76 -10.21 13.79 2.97
C VAL A 76 -8.77 13.48 3.38
N VAL A 77 -7.79 14.24 2.86
CA VAL A 77 -6.37 14.07 3.19
C VAL A 77 -6.10 14.41 4.65
N LEU A 78 -6.70 15.48 5.17
CA LEU A 78 -6.52 15.90 6.57
C LEU A 78 -7.10 14.88 7.55
N ASP A 79 -8.25 14.29 7.23
CA ASP A 79 -8.83 13.23 8.06
C ASP A 79 -7.85 12.06 8.18
N ASN A 80 -7.33 11.54 7.06
CA ASN A 80 -6.35 10.46 7.07
C ASN A 80 -5.04 10.87 7.78
N PHE A 81 -4.55 12.08 7.54
CA PHE A 81 -3.34 12.59 8.18
C PHE A 81 -3.49 12.68 9.71
N MET A 82 -4.66 13.12 10.17
CA MET A 82 -4.94 13.19 11.61
C MET A 82 -5.13 11.81 12.24
N GLU A 83 -5.63 10.83 11.51
CA GLU A 83 -5.73 9.45 11.97
C GLU A 83 -4.34 8.81 12.13
N GLU A 84 -3.41 9.09 11.21
CA GLU A 84 -2.01 8.62 11.31
C GLU A 84 -1.23 9.24 12.47
N LEU A 85 -1.47 10.52 12.75
CA LEU A 85 -0.72 11.29 13.76
C LEU A 85 -1.53 11.64 15.02
N GLY A 86 -2.85 11.44 15.00
CA GLY A 86 -3.75 11.89 16.05
C GLY A 86 -3.81 10.94 17.24
N GLY A 87 -4.48 11.41 18.31
CA GLY A 87 -4.70 10.65 19.51
C GLY A 87 -3.50 10.60 20.46
N GLU A 88 -3.59 9.73 21.47
CA GLU A 88 -2.53 9.54 22.47
C GLU A 88 -1.35 8.73 21.91
N ARG A 89 -1.58 7.95 20.86
CA ARG A 89 -0.60 7.11 20.18
C ARG A 89 -0.79 7.24 18.68
N THR A 90 0.31 7.45 17.97
CA THR A 90 0.32 7.46 16.50
C THR A 90 0.24 6.03 15.96
N HIS A 91 -0.09 5.89 14.66
CA HIS A 91 -0.05 4.58 13.99
C HIS A 91 1.35 3.94 14.10
N VAL A 92 2.40 4.75 14.00
CA VAL A 92 3.80 4.31 14.19
C VAL A 92 4.03 3.74 15.60
N ASP A 93 3.46 4.36 16.65
CA ASP A 93 3.57 3.87 18.02
C ASP A 93 2.82 2.54 18.22
N ILE A 94 1.70 2.37 17.52
CA ILE A 94 0.93 1.12 17.56
C ILE A 94 1.72 -0.01 16.87
N MET A 95 2.31 0.26 15.71
CA MET A 95 3.17 -0.70 15.02
C MET A 95 4.36 -1.15 15.87
N LEU A 96 4.97 -0.21 16.61
CA LEU A 96 6.14 -0.49 17.42
C LEU A 96 5.85 -1.49 18.56
N GLN A 97 4.61 -1.59 19.05
CA GLN A 97 4.26 -2.46 20.17
C GLN A 97 4.60 -3.95 19.88
N MET A 98 4.44 -4.41 18.65
CA MET A 98 4.81 -5.78 18.27
C MET A 98 6.33 -5.99 18.35
N LEU A 99 7.09 -5.01 17.89
CA LEU A 99 8.55 -5.06 17.92
C LEU A 99 9.07 -5.03 19.36
N GLU A 100 8.50 -4.16 20.20
CA GLU A 100 8.83 -4.08 21.63
C GLU A 100 8.52 -5.38 22.39
N GLU A 101 7.37 -6.02 22.10
CA GLU A 101 7.04 -7.34 22.67
C GLU A 101 8.07 -8.41 22.26
N ALA A 102 8.62 -8.29 21.06
CA ALA A 102 9.69 -9.17 20.57
C ALA A 102 11.09 -8.79 21.08
N GLY A 103 11.20 -7.73 21.88
CA GLY A 103 12.47 -7.26 22.47
C GLY A 103 13.26 -6.32 21.55
N ILE A 104 12.67 -5.80 20.48
CA ILE A 104 13.28 -4.81 19.57
C ILE A 104 12.86 -3.41 20.00
N SER A 105 13.78 -2.61 20.44
CA SER A 105 13.54 -1.20 20.81
C SER A 105 13.28 -0.33 19.57
N ARG A 106 12.64 0.83 19.77
CA ARG A 106 12.49 1.84 18.71
C ARG A 106 13.82 2.20 18.04
N ALA A 107 14.88 2.38 18.83
CA ALA A 107 16.19 2.75 18.30
C ALA A 107 16.77 1.66 17.38
N GLU A 108 16.57 0.38 17.73
CA GLU A 108 16.98 -0.74 16.88
C GLU A 108 16.12 -0.85 15.62
N ALA A 109 14.82 -0.65 15.74
CA ALA A 109 13.90 -0.64 14.59
C ALA A 109 14.22 0.53 13.63
N ASP A 110 14.51 1.72 14.17
CA ASP A 110 14.90 2.90 13.38
C ASP A 110 16.23 2.73 12.65
N ALA A 111 17.16 1.99 13.25
CA ALA A 111 18.48 1.71 12.70
C ALA A 111 18.52 0.48 11.76
N ALA A 112 17.41 -0.24 11.63
CA ALA A 112 17.36 -1.43 10.79
C ALA A 112 17.49 -1.08 9.30
N ASP A 113 18.15 -1.96 8.55
CA ASP A 113 18.26 -1.83 7.10
C ASP A 113 16.94 -2.20 6.42
N ALA A 114 16.50 -1.34 5.51
CA ALA A 114 15.37 -1.66 4.66
C ALA A 114 15.76 -2.70 3.60
N ALA A 115 14.96 -3.75 3.47
CA ALA A 115 15.08 -4.70 2.38
C ALA A 115 14.87 -4.00 1.01
N PRO A 116 15.42 -4.54 -0.09
CA PRO A 116 15.26 -3.91 -1.41
C PRO A 116 13.81 -3.63 -1.80
N GLY A 117 12.88 -4.53 -1.51
CA GLY A 117 11.45 -4.34 -1.75
C GLY A 117 10.89 -3.19 -0.92
N THR A 118 11.20 -3.11 0.37
CA THR A 118 10.78 -2.03 1.27
C THR A 118 11.32 -0.68 0.80
N THR A 119 12.61 -0.62 0.42
CA THR A 119 13.22 0.60 -0.13
C THR A 119 12.48 1.04 -1.40
N ALA A 120 12.24 0.12 -2.34
CA ALA A 120 11.52 0.43 -3.57
C ALA A 120 10.11 0.97 -3.29
N ALA A 121 9.38 0.34 -2.37
CA ALA A 121 8.04 0.76 -1.97
C ALA A 121 8.03 2.18 -1.40
N ILE A 122 8.92 2.48 -0.45
CA ILE A 122 9.04 3.82 0.15
C ILE A 122 9.30 4.87 -0.92
N GLU A 123 10.28 4.65 -1.80
CA GLU A 123 10.60 5.58 -2.88
C GLU A 123 9.44 5.78 -3.87
N MET A 124 8.72 4.71 -4.21
CA MET A 124 7.57 4.77 -5.12
C MET A 124 6.38 5.51 -4.47
N ILE A 125 6.06 5.23 -3.21
CA ILE A 125 4.94 5.86 -2.50
C ILE A 125 5.25 7.34 -2.23
N VAL A 126 6.33 7.62 -1.52
CA VAL A 126 6.70 9.00 -1.14
C VAL A 126 6.94 9.85 -2.40
N GLY A 127 7.76 9.35 -3.34
CA GLY A 127 8.02 10.05 -4.58
C GLY A 127 6.79 10.17 -5.49
N GLY A 128 5.90 9.19 -5.47
CA GLY A 128 4.61 9.23 -6.17
C GLY A 128 3.73 10.34 -5.62
N CYS A 129 3.52 10.40 -4.31
CA CYS A 129 2.71 11.42 -3.65
C CYS A 129 3.33 12.83 -3.76
N GLN A 130 4.66 12.93 -3.73
CA GLN A 130 5.34 14.22 -3.88
C GLN A 130 5.17 14.83 -5.27
N ARG A 131 5.27 14.01 -6.34
CA ARG A 131 5.37 14.51 -7.72
C ARG A 131 4.05 14.53 -8.50
N ARG A 132 3.01 13.91 -7.97
CA ARG A 132 1.70 13.78 -8.62
C ARG A 132 0.69 14.75 -8.03
N SER A 133 -0.46 14.91 -8.70
CA SER A 133 -1.57 15.69 -8.15
C SER A 133 -2.12 15.05 -6.86
N ALA A 134 -2.86 15.83 -6.08
CA ALA A 134 -3.49 15.34 -4.85
C ALA A 134 -4.43 14.15 -5.12
N LEU A 135 -5.21 14.21 -6.20
CA LEU A 135 -6.11 13.12 -6.61
C LEU A 135 -5.33 11.84 -6.97
N GLU A 136 -4.21 11.97 -7.68
CA GLU A 136 -3.34 10.84 -8.01
C GLU A 136 -2.67 10.27 -6.74
N GLY A 137 -2.26 11.14 -5.79
CA GLY A 137 -1.70 10.70 -4.50
C GLY A 137 -2.68 9.89 -3.67
N LEU A 138 -3.94 10.34 -3.56
CA LEU A 138 -5.00 9.55 -2.92
C LEU A 138 -5.23 8.22 -3.64
N ALA A 139 -5.32 8.24 -4.96
CA ALA A 139 -5.56 7.04 -5.74
C ALA A 139 -4.43 5.99 -5.64
N LEU A 140 -3.18 6.44 -5.41
CA LEU A 140 -2.04 5.56 -5.19
C LEU A 140 -2.21 4.69 -3.94
N LEU A 141 -2.87 5.20 -2.90
CA LEU A 141 -3.02 4.53 -1.60
C LEU A 141 -4.32 3.72 -1.50
N SER A 142 -5.45 4.29 -1.92
CA SER A 142 -6.82 3.91 -1.58
C SER A 142 -7.16 2.44 -1.78
N PHE A 143 -6.85 1.90 -2.97
CA PHE A 143 -7.30 0.55 -3.36
C PHE A 143 -6.52 -0.58 -2.68
N VAL A 144 -5.35 -0.28 -2.16
CA VAL A 144 -4.57 -1.24 -1.36
C VAL A 144 -5.02 -1.21 0.08
N GLU A 145 -5.23 -0.03 0.66
CA GLU A 145 -5.75 0.12 2.01
C GLU A 145 -7.10 -0.58 2.19
N ASP A 146 -8.02 -0.42 1.23
CA ASP A 146 -9.34 -1.07 1.29
C ASP A 146 -9.31 -2.61 1.23
N GLN A 147 -8.21 -3.23 0.74
CA GLN A 147 -8.03 -4.68 0.79
C GLN A 147 -7.78 -5.22 2.21
N HIS A 148 -7.39 -4.39 3.17
CA HIS A 148 -7.18 -4.79 4.56
C HIS A 148 -8.51 -5.03 5.28
N GLY A 149 -9.54 -4.24 4.98
CA GLY A 149 -10.71 -4.00 5.81
C GLY A 149 -11.73 -5.13 5.91
N GLY A 150 -12.58 -4.97 6.90
CA GLY A 150 -13.72 -5.84 7.18
C GLY A 150 -13.40 -7.12 7.95
N ALA A 151 -14.43 -7.69 8.59
CA ALA A 151 -14.30 -8.88 9.44
C ALA A 151 -13.79 -10.15 8.70
N SER A 152 -13.91 -10.20 7.38
CA SER A 152 -13.35 -11.24 6.50
C SER A 152 -12.09 -10.78 5.76
N GLY A 153 -11.69 -9.53 5.92
CA GLY A 153 -10.51 -8.92 5.31
C GLY A 153 -9.20 -9.59 5.73
N VAL A 154 -8.13 -9.21 5.06
CA VAL A 154 -6.80 -9.78 5.31
C VAL A 154 -6.33 -9.45 6.73
N ALA A 155 -6.52 -8.20 7.18
CA ALA A 155 -6.10 -7.78 8.51
C ALA A 155 -6.77 -8.60 9.63
N ALA A 156 -8.07 -8.87 9.54
CA ALA A 156 -8.78 -9.70 10.51
C ALA A 156 -8.27 -11.15 10.56
N GLN A 157 -7.89 -11.72 9.41
CA GLN A 157 -7.35 -13.07 9.36
C GLN A 157 -5.93 -13.13 9.93
N VAL A 158 -5.09 -12.14 9.61
CA VAL A 158 -3.73 -11.99 10.17
C VAL A 158 -3.80 -11.82 11.69
N TYR A 159 -4.64 -10.90 12.18
CA TYR A 159 -4.85 -10.68 13.61
C TYR A 159 -5.17 -11.99 14.37
N ARG A 160 -6.15 -12.76 13.87
CA ARG A 160 -6.51 -14.04 14.46
C ARG A 160 -5.36 -15.04 14.49
N SER A 161 -4.55 -15.09 13.43
CA SER A 161 -3.38 -15.97 13.34
C SER A 161 -2.28 -15.53 14.31
N LEU A 162 -2.00 -14.23 14.39
CA LEU A 162 -0.98 -13.67 15.30
C LEU A 162 -1.28 -14.03 16.77
N ILE A 163 -2.53 -13.87 17.20
CA ILE A 163 -2.93 -14.18 18.57
C ILE A 163 -3.08 -15.68 18.79
N GLY A 164 -3.85 -16.34 17.92
CA GLY A 164 -4.28 -17.72 18.14
C GLY A 164 -3.18 -18.75 17.91
N HIS A 165 -2.25 -18.50 16.97
CA HIS A 165 -1.20 -19.43 16.62
C HIS A 165 0.20 -18.95 17.04
N TYR A 166 0.55 -17.70 16.75
CA TYR A 166 1.90 -17.19 17.00
C TYR A 166 2.10 -16.65 18.43
N GLY A 167 1.03 -16.55 19.23
CA GLY A 167 1.09 -16.17 20.64
C GLY A 167 1.50 -14.71 20.87
N PHE A 168 1.25 -13.81 19.92
CA PHE A 168 1.35 -12.38 20.17
C PHE A 168 0.21 -11.92 21.07
N SER A 169 0.47 -10.90 21.89
CA SER A 169 -0.60 -10.27 22.67
C SER A 169 -1.55 -9.49 21.77
N PRO A 170 -2.82 -9.28 22.20
CA PRO A 170 -3.74 -8.37 21.47
C PRO A 170 -3.14 -6.99 21.24
N ARG A 171 -2.37 -6.48 22.20
CA ARG A 171 -1.68 -5.21 22.09
C ARG A 171 -0.60 -5.21 21.00
N ALA A 172 0.17 -6.27 20.90
CA ALA A 172 1.19 -6.40 19.85
C ALA A 172 0.59 -6.50 18.45
N ALA A 173 -0.60 -7.11 18.32
CA ALA A 173 -1.31 -7.25 17.05
C ALA A 173 -2.31 -6.12 16.77
N GLU A 174 -2.35 -5.05 17.58
CA GLU A 174 -3.37 -4.00 17.55
C GLU A 174 -3.47 -3.31 16.17
N THR A 175 -2.37 -3.14 15.44
CA THR A 175 -2.39 -2.55 14.10
C THR A 175 -3.32 -3.31 13.16
N TYR A 176 -3.27 -4.64 13.19
CA TYR A 176 -4.15 -5.48 12.36
C TYR A 176 -5.61 -5.47 12.83
N GLN A 177 -5.85 -5.27 14.13
CA GLN A 177 -7.21 -5.09 14.63
C GLN A 177 -7.81 -3.78 14.14
N ILE A 178 -7.06 -2.68 14.23
CA ILE A 178 -7.47 -1.35 13.77
C ILE A 178 -7.82 -1.39 12.28
N HIS A 179 -6.94 -1.95 11.45
CA HIS A 179 -7.22 -2.10 10.02
C HIS A 179 -8.45 -2.95 9.73
N ALA A 180 -8.71 -3.99 10.50
CA ALA A 180 -9.91 -4.81 10.34
C ALA A 180 -11.20 -4.06 10.69
N GLU A 181 -11.16 -3.14 11.65
CA GLU A 181 -12.33 -2.42 12.17
C GLU A 181 -12.59 -1.09 11.42
N GLN A 182 -11.54 -0.40 10.98
CA GLN A 182 -11.62 0.97 10.46
C GLN A 182 -11.59 1.07 8.94
N ASP A 183 -10.97 0.12 8.25
CA ASP A 183 -10.75 0.24 6.79
C ASP A 183 -12.03 0.11 5.96
N GLU A 184 -13.14 -0.42 6.50
CA GLU A 184 -14.47 -0.28 5.86
C GLU A 184 -14.90 1.20 5.70
N GLY A 185 -14.30 2.14 6.46
CA GLY A 185 -14.59 3.57 6.40
C GLY A 185 -13.53 4.42 5.68
N HIS A 186 -12.25 4.08 5.80
CA HIS A 186 -11.14 4.92 5.33
C HIS A 186 -10.89 4.79 3.84
N GLY A 187 -10.73 3.58 3.32
CA GLY A 187 -10.63 3.31 1.88
C GLY A 187 -11.87 3.80 1.14
N GLY A 188 -13.05 3.62 1.73
CA GLY A 188 -14.32 4.12 1.19
C GLY A 188 -14.32 5.63 0.94
N ARG A 189 -13.87 6.47 1.90
CA ARG A 189 -13.82 7.93 1.73
C ARG A 189 -12.87 8.37 0.63
N GLN A 190 -11.70 7.74 0.53
CA GLN A 190 -10.73 8.02 -0.53
C GLN A 190 -11.28 7.61 -1.90
N ILE A 191 -11.89 6.43 -2.01
CA ILE A 191 -12.52 5.93 -3.23
C ILE A 191 -13.70 6.82 -3.64
N ASP A 192 -14.50 7.31 -2.70
CA ASP A 192 -15.57 8.27 -2.97
C ASP A 192 -15.04 9.61 -3.47
N ALA A 193 -13.89 10.08 -2.96
CA ALA A 193 -13.22 11.24 -3.51
C ALA A 193 -12.79 11.01 -4.96
N ILE A 194 -12.20 9.86 -5.28
CA ILE A 194 -11.82 9.50 -6.65
C ILE A 194 -13.06 9.45 -7.55
N ARG A 195 -14.15 8.83 -7.11
CA ARG A 195 -15.45 8.78 -7.82
C ARG A 195 -15.96 10.17 -8.14
N ARG A 196 -15.84 11.11 -7.21
CA ARG A 196 -16.33 12.48 -7.33
C ARG A 196 -15.47 13.36 -8.24
N PHE A 197 -14.15 13.20 -8.21
CA PHE A 197 -13.23 14.14 -8.85
C PHE A 197 -12.61 13.64 -10.15
N ALA A 198 -12.57 12.33 -10.42
CA ALA A 198 -12.00 11.77 -11.65
C ALA A 198 -13.00 11.80 -12.83
N VAL A 199 -13.47 12.99 -13.21
CA VAL A 199 -14.61 13.18 -14.14
C VAL A 199 -14.22 13.41 -15.61
N THR A 200 -12.95 13.40 -15.95
CA THR A 200 -12.49 13.57 -17.36
C THR A 200 -11.59 12.40 -17.79
N ASP A 201 -11.55 12.12 -19.11
CA ASP A 201 -10.65 11.09 -19.68
C ASP A 201 -9.21 11.24 -19.18
N SER A 202 -8.70 12.47 -19.16
CA SER A 202 -7.33 12.76 -18.72
C SER A 202 -7.12 12.47 -17.24
N LEU A 203 -8.07 12.82 -16.37
CA LEU A 203 -7.97 12.52 -14.94
C LEU A 203 -8.10 11.02 -14.69
N GLN A 204 -9.02 10.34 -15.37
CA GLN A 204 -9.17 8.90 -15.24
C GLN A 204 -7.89 8.16 -15.66
N GLU A 205 -7.23 8.60 -16.74
CA GLU A 205 -5.96 7.98 -17.15
C GLU A 205 -4.85 8.19 -16.12
N LYS A 206 -4.72 9.37 -15.55
CA LYS A 206 -3.75 9.67 -14.49
C LYS A 206 -4.03 8.85 -13.23
N VAL A 207 -5.30 8.73 -12.85
CA VAL A 207 -5.72 7.92 -11.70
C VAL A 207 -5.42 6.43 -11.91
N ARG A 208 -5.68 5.86 -13.12
CA ARG A 208 -5.28 4.48 -13.44
C ARG A 208 -3.80 4.25 -13.22
N GLN A 209 -2.96 5.16 -13.72
CA GLN A 209 -1.51 5.07 -13.57
C GLN A 209 -1.10 5.18 -12.10
N ALA A 210 -1.78 6.00 -11.31
CA ALA A 210 -1.52 6.14 -9.89
C ALA A 210 -1.91 4.86 -9.11
N VAL A 211 -3.08 4.29 -9.37
CA VAL A 211 -3.51 3.01 -8.77
C VAL A 211 -2.54 1.88 -9.14
N GLN A 212 -2.12 1.78 -10.40
CA GLN A 212 -1.14 0.77 -10.82
C GLN A 212 0.21 0.97 -10.11
N LEU A 213 0.64 2.22 -9.93
CA LEU A 213 1.87 2.52 -9.17
C LEU A 213 1.72 2.09 -7.71
N GLY A 214 0.59 2.39 -7.07
CA GLY A 214 0.30 2.00 -5.70
C GLY A 214 0.30 0.48 -5.51
N VAL A 215 -0.43 -0.23 -6.35
CA VAL A 215 -0.46 -1.70 -6.32
C VAL A 215 0.95 -2.30 -6.45
N ASN A 216 1.77 -1.78 -7.36
CA ASN A 216 3.14 -2.24 -7.50
C ASN A 216 4.00 -1.89 -6.28
N ALA A 217 3.84 -0.69 -5.73
CA ALA A 217 4.61 -0.24 -4.58
C ALA A 217 4.34 -1.09 -3.33
N PHE A 218 3.07 -1.35 -3.02
CA PHE A 218 2.71 -2.19 -1.89
C PHE A 218 3.10 -3.66 -2.11
N ASN A 219 3.03 -4.16 -3.35
CA ASN A 219 3.56 -5.48 -3.66
C ASN A 219 5.06 -5.58 -3.34
N PHE A 220 5.85 -4.58 -3.72
CA PHE A 220 7.27 -4.50 -3.35
C PHE A 220 7.48 -4.39 -1.84
N GLU A 221 6.63 -3.66 -1.11
CA GLU A 221 6.68 -3.64 0.35
C GLU A 221 6.57 -5.04 0.94
N TRP A 222 5.54 -5.78 0.53
CA TRP A 222 5.29 -7.14 1.04
C TRP A 222 6.39 -8.11 0.62
N ASP A 223 6.96 -7.97 -0.58
CA ASP A 223 8.18 -8.68 -0.97
C ASP A 223 9.34 -8.35 -0.03
N GLY A 224 9.47 -7.08 0.39
CA GLY A 224 10.47 -6.65 1.36
C GLY A 224 10.36 -7.38 2.71
N HIS A 225 9.13 -7.64 3.18
CA HIS A 225 8.89 -8.44 4.37
C HIS A 225 9.41 -9.88 4.18
N VAL A 226 9.08 -10.51 3.06
CA VAL A 226 9.56 -11.86 2.73
C VAL A 226 11.08 -11.90 2.55
N GLN A 227 11.65 -10.89 1.89
CA GLN A 227 13.09 -10.77 1.70
C GLN A 227 13.86 -10.67 3.03
N ALA A 228 13.35 -9.88 3.98
CA ALA A 228 13.96 -9.74 5.30
C ALA A 228 13.91 -11.05 6.10
N MET A 229 12.81 -11.82 5.99
CA MET A 229 12.64 -13.09 6.69
C MET A 229 13.48 -14.22 6.13
N THR A 230 13.63 -14.26 4.80
CA THR A 230 14.19 -15.41 4.09
C THR A 230 15.60 -15.18 3.59
N GLY A 231 16.03 -13.94 3.45
CA GLY A 231 17.27 -13.56 2.77
C GLY A 231 17.24 -13.70 1.24
N VAL A 232 16.07 -14.07 0.65
CA VAL A 232 15.92 -14.31 -0.78
C VAL A 232 15.30 -13.09 -1.45
N ARG A 233 15.95 -12.59 -2.52
CA ARG A 233 15.50 -11.41 -3.27
C ARG A 233 14.57 -11.82 -4.42
N GLU A 234 13.39 -12.29 -4.09
CA GLU A 234 12.35 -12.63 -5.05
C GLU A 234 11.29 -11.53 -5.11
N HIS A 235 10.62 -11.44 -6.25
CA HIS A 235 9.46 -10.60 -6.49
C HIS A 235 8.26 -11.47 -6.82
N TRP A 236 7.15 -11.27 -6.11
CA TRP A 236 5.91 -11.96 -6.41
C TRP A 236 5.16 -11.24 -7.53
N ALA A 237 4.95 -11.93 -8.65
CA ALA A 237 4.37 -11.34 -9.87
C ALA A 237 2.84 -11.12 -9.83
N GLY A 238 2.16 -11.46 -8.72
CA GLY A 238 0.70 -11.42 -8.64
C GLY A 238 0.02 -12.70 -9.15
N VAL A 239 -1.30 -12.66 -9.26
CA VAL A 239 -2.12 -13.82 -9.69
C VAL A 239 -2.44 -13.85 -11.17
N GLY A 240 -2.05 -12.84 -11.92
CA GLY A 240 -2.31 -12.71 -13.36
C GLY A 240 -1.09 -12.23 -14.13
N ALA A 241 -1.05 -12.50 -15.44
CA ALA A 241 -0.05 -11.91 -16.31
C ALA A 241 -0.24 -10.39 -16.35
N LEU A 242 0.82 -9.64 -16.11
CA LEU A 242 0.82 -8.19 -16.28
C LEU A 242 0.50 -7.89 -17.75
N ALA A 243 -0.73 -7.44 -18.02
CA ALA A 243 -1.10 -6.97 -19.34
C ALA A 243 -0.45 -5.60 -19.56
N LEU A 244 0.79 -5.61 -20.06
CA LEU A 244 1.40 -4.36 -20.53
C LEU A 244 0.53 -3.84 -21.68
N ARG A 245 -0.11 -2.69 -21.47
CA ARG A 245 -0.81 -2.00 -22.58
C ARG A 245 0.21 -1.72 -23.67
N GLN A 246 0.01 -2.33 -24.82
CA GLN A 246 0.71 -1.92 -26.04
C GLN A 246 0.33 -0.46 -26.33
N PRO A 247 1.28 0.41 -26.63
CA PRO A 247 0.93 1.80 -27.01
C PRO A 247 -0.02 1.74 -28.20
N THR A 248 -1.24 2.23 -27.99
CA THR A 248 -2.22 2.40 -29.07
C THR A 248 -1.70 3.47 -30.00
N GLY A 249 -1.18 3.08 -31.17
CA GLY A 249 -0.71 4.01 -32.18
C GLY A 249 0.76 3.89 -32.60
N ALA A 250 1.35 2.71 -32.51
CA ALA A 250 2.63 2.48 -33.18
C ALA A 250 2.40 2.33 -34.70
N GLY A 251 2.28 3.48 -35.36
CA GLY A 251 2.74 3.57 -36.74
C GLY A 251 4.20 3.11 -36.79
N HIS A 252 4.53 2.27 -37.77
CA HIS A 252 5.78 1.61 -38.03
C HIS A 252 7.03 2.40 -37.56
N GLY A 253 7.55 2.08 -36.36
CA GLY A 253 8.88 2.47 -35.97
C GLY A 253 9.92 1.53 -36.63
N PRO A 254 11.13 2.02 -36.91
CA PRO A 254 12.12 1.26 -37.66
C PRO A 254 12.51 -0.01 -36.91
N SER A 255 12.41 -1.13 -37.59
CA SER A 255 12.96 -2.42 -37.20
C SER A 255 14.42 -2.28 -36.77
N LEU A 256 14.75 -2.64 -35.54
CA LEU A 256 16.13 -2.83 -35.10
C LEU A 256 16.70 -3.99 -35.94
N ARG A 257 17.38 -3.62 -37.02
CA ARG A 257 18.17 -4.61 -37.80
C ARG A 257 19.29 -5.12 -36.92
N SER A 258 19.34 -6.41 -36.78
CA SER A 258 20.47 -7.15 -36.21
C SER A 258 21.77 -6.69 -36.90
N ALA A 259 22.68 -6.04 -36.17
CA ALA A 259 24.07 -5.97 -36.58
C ALA A 259 24.69 -7.37 -36.34
N LYS A 260 24.80 -8.14 -37.40
CA LYS A 260 25.78 -9.21 -37.51
C LYS A 260 27.06 -8.54 -38.01
N THR A 261 28.09 -8.61 -37.24
CA THR A 261 29.49 -9.03 -37.51
C THR A 261 30.29 -8.87 -36.25
#